data_dab67aae9f9afee50d1d7eba97701505
#
_entry.id   dab67aae9f9afee50d1d7eba97701505
#
_cell.length_a   1.000
_cell.length_b   1.000
_cell.length_c   1.000
_cell.angle_alpha   90.00
_cell.angle_beta   90.00
_cell.angle_gamma   90.00
#
_symmetry.space_group_name_H-M   'P 1'
#
loop_
_entity.id
_entity.type
_entity.pdbx_description
1 polymer ?
#
loop_
_entity_poly.entity_id
_entity_poly.type
_entity_poly.pdbx_seq_one_letter_code
_entity_poly.pdbx_strand_id
1 'polypeptide(L)'
;KTAYEIGVRLVGSEMCIRDRPTLAEEMGALQERITSTKNGSITSIQAVYVPADDLTDPSPATTFAHLDAKVVLSREIASLGIYPAVDPLDSSSRQLDPLVVGQEHYEVANGVQTVLQRYKELKDIIAILGMDELSDEDKQTVNRARRISQFLSQPFTVAEVFTNAPGKYVSLKDTIAGFKGILDGEYDDLPEQAFYMVGGAEEAERKAAELQAES
;
A
#
# COMPACT_ATOMS: atom_id res chain seq x y z
N LYS A 1 -31.23 -10.10 27.28
CA LYS A 1 -31.40 -8.81 26.56
C LYS A 1 -31.89 -9.11 25.16
N THR A 2 -32.93 -8.41 24.72
CA THR A 2 -33.51 -8.61 23.39
C THR A 2 -32.59 -8.06 22.31
N ALA A 3 -32.65 -8.62 21.09
CA ALA A 3 -31.85 -8.15 19.93
C ALA A 3 -32.07 -6.65 19.66
N TYR A 4 -33.26 -6.12 19.98
CA TYR A 4 -33.55 -4.71 19.87
C TYR A 4 -32.79 -3.83 20.87
N GLU A 5 -32.68 -4.26 22.13
CA GLU A 5 -31.88 -3.55 23.15
C GLU A 5 -30.37 -3.58 22.83
N ILE A 6 -29.91 -4.63 22.19
CA ILE A 6 -28.54 -4.75 21.73
C ILE A 6 -28.29 -3.80 20.54
N GLY A 7 -29.23 -3.72 19.58
CA GLY A 7 -29.14 -2.85 18.41
C GLY A 7 -29.15 -1.35 18.76
N VAL A 8 -30.05 -0.92 19.65
CA VAL A 8 -30.11 0.49 20.11
C VAL A 8 -28.88 0.87 20.93
N ARG A 9 -28.31 -0.06 21.68
CA ARG A 9 -27.04 0.16 22.40
C ARG A 9 -25.83 0.21 21.49
N LEU A 10 -25.83 -0.52 20.39
CA LEU A 10 -24.74 -0.48 19.41
C LEU A 10 -24.69 0.89 18.71
N VAL A 11 -25.82 1.46 18.32
CA VAL A 11 -25.86 2.80 17.68
C VAL A 11 -25.46 3.91 18.64
N GLY A 12 -25.87 3.83 19.92
CA GLY A 12 -25.44 4.80 20.95
C GLY A 12 -24.04 4.51 21.52
N SER A 13 -23.57 3.26 21.47
CA SER A 13 -22.30 2.88 22.05
C SER A 13 -21.12 3.01 21.10
N GLU A 14 -21.30 3.03 19.79
CA GLU A 14 -20.20 3.33 18.88
C GLU A 14 -19.65 4.73 19.12
N MET A 15 -20.51 5.74 19.28
CA MET A 15 -20.09 7.09 19.64
C MET A 15 -19.46 7.12 21.04
N CYS A 16 -20.03 6.40 22.02
CA CYS A 16 -19.50 6.37 23.39
C CYS A 16 -18.21 5.54 23.52
N ILE A 17 -17.99 4.54 22.66
CA ILE A 17 -16.78 3.72 22.67
C ILE A 17 -15.61 4.48 22.04
N ARG A 18 -15.84 5.26 21.00
CA ARG A 18 -14.81 6.08 20.34
C ARG A 18 -14.25 7.17 21.25
N ASP A 19 -15.13 7.80 22.03
CA ASP A 19 -14.80 8.97 22.84
C ASP A 19 -14.49 8.61 24.29
N ARG A 20 -14.33 7.32 24.64
CA ARG A 20 -13.99 6.92 26.00
C ARG A 20 -12.56 7.37 26.38
N PRO A 21 -12.41 8.07 27.51
CA PRO A 21 -11.08 8.44 28.02
C PRO A 21 -10.17 7.22 28.27
N THR A 22 -10.76 6.03 28.53
CA THR A 22 -10.09 4.77 28.83
C THR A 22 -9.74 3.92 27.59
N LEU A 23 -10.09 4.38 26.37
CA LEU A 23 -9.85 3.59 25.15
C LEU A 23 -8.37 3.21 24.99
N ALA A 24 -7.46 4.17 25.18
CA ALA A 24 -6.03 3.95 25.07
C ALA A 24 -5.51 2.95 26.13
N GLU A 25 -6.03 3.00 27.34
CA GLU A 25 -5.65 2.07 28.43
C GLU A 25 -6.13 0.65 28.15
N GLU A 26 -7.38 0.50 27.71
CA GLU A 26 -7.95 -0.80 27.38
C GLU A 26 -7.28 -1.44 26.17
N MET A 27 -7.00 -0.65 25.14
CA MET A 27 -6.24 -1.12 23.97
C MET A 27 -4.81 -1.47 24.36
N GLY A 28 -4.13 -0.64 25.14
CA GLY A 28 -2.79 -0.92 25.65
C GLY A 28 -2.73 -2.23 26.43
N ALA A 29 -3.66 -2.46 27.35
CA ALA A 29 -3.74 -3.69 28.14
C ALA A 29 -3.96 -4.96 27.29
N LEU A 30 -4.65 -4.84 26.14
CA LEU A 30 -4.79 -5.92 25.19
C LEU A 30 -3.49 -6.16 24.40
N GLN A 31 -2.92 -5.09 23.85
CA GLN A 31 -1.74 -5.14 22.99
C GLN A 31 -0.49 -5.58 23.74
N GLU A 32 -0.31 -5.23 25.02
CA GLU A 32 0.80 -5.67 25.87
C GLU A 32 0.86 -7.20 26.06
N ARG A 33 -0.24 -7.90 25.83
CA ARG A 33 -0.27 -9.38 25.87
C ARG A 33 0.30 -10.02 24.61
N ILE A 34 0.41 -9.25 23.54
CA ILE A 34 0.99 -9.68 22.26
C ILE A 34 2.49 -9.38 22.33
N THR A 35 3.25 -10.34 22.80
CA THR A 35 4.67 -10.12 23.10
C THR A 35 5.52 -11.36 22.85
N SER A 36 6.82 -11.17 22.84
CA SER A 36 7.82 -12.24 22.80
C SER A 36 8.32 -12.52 24.21
N THR A 37 8.39 -13.80 24.55
CA THR A 37 8.93 -14.29 25.81
C THR A 37 10.15 -15.18 25.55
N LYS A 38 10.80 -15.66 26.62
CA LYS A 38 11.90 -16.63 26.48
C LYS A 38 11.48 -17.95 25.81
N ASN A 39 10.20 -18.30 25.88
CA ASN A 39 9.67 -19.58 25.42
C ASN A 39 8.93 -19.51 24.09
N GLY A 40 8.67 -18.32 23.56
CA GLY A 40 7.96 -18.14 22.30
C GLY A 40 7.55 -16.70 22.02
N SER A 41 6.97 -16.47 20.85
CA SER A 41 6.49 -15.17 20.40
C SER A 41 5.07 -15.29 19.85
N ILE A 42 4.31 -14.19 19.93
CA ILE A 42 2.99 -14.06 19.34
C ILE A 42 3.09 -13.04 18.20
N THR A 43 2.75 -13.48 16.99
CA THR A 43 2.52 -12.58 15.85
C THR A 43 1.01 -12.40 15.70
N SER A 44 0.54 -11.16 15.66
CA SER A 44 -0.87 -10.85 15.46
C SER A 44 -1.11 -10.16 14.13
N ILE A 45 -2.23 -10.49 13.49
CA ILE A 45 -2.75 -9.79 12.32
C ILE A 45 -4.12 -9.27 12.70
N GLN A 46 -4.29 -7.96 12.66
CA GLN A 46 -5.50 -7.28 13.12
C GLN A 46 -6.13 -6.53 11.95
N ALA A 47 -7.40 -6.83 11.65
CA ALA A 47 -8.19 -6.04 10.72
C ALA A 47 -8.83 -4.87 11.47
N VAL A 48 -8.49 -3.64 11.09
CA VAL A 48 -9.01 -2.41 11.68
C VAL A 48 -9.95 -1.74 10.67
N TYR A 49 -11.21 -1.59 11.05
CA TYR A 49 -12.16 -0.82 10.26
C TYR A 49 -11.98 0.67 10.54
N VAL A 50 -11.79 1.45 9.47
CA VAL A 50 -11.62 2.90 9.54
C VAL A 50 -12.90 3.59 9.08
N PRO A 51 -13.67 4.23 9.98
CA PRO A 51 -14.90 4.92 9.63
C PRO A 51 -14.63 6.10 8.68
N ALA A 52 -15.41 6.20 7.61
CA ALA A 52 -15.32 7.28 6.62
C ALA A 52 -13.92 7.47 6.00
N ASP A 53 -13.09 6.43 6.01
CA ASP A 53 -11.70 6.45 5.56
C ASP A 53 -10.81 7.48 6.32
N ASP A 54 -11.23 7.89 7.53
CA ASP A 54 -10.51 8.85 8.37
C ASP A 54 -9.54 8.14 9.31
N LEU A 55 -8.28 8.05 8.90
CA LEU A 55 -7.19 7.45 9.69
C LEU A 55 -6.88 8.25 10.98
N THR A 56 -7.37 9.48 11.09
CA THR A 56 -7.16 10.35 12.26
C THR A 56 -8.24 10.21 13.33
N ASP A 57 -9.31 9.45 13.04
CA ASP A 57 -10.34 9.12 14.04
C ASP A 57 -9.66 8.50 15.29
N PRO A 58 -10.04 8.92 16.51
CA PRO A 58 -9.39 8.47 17.74
C PRO A 58 -9.28 6.96 17.92
N SER A 59 -10.25 6.20 17.44
CA SER A 59 -10.26 4.74 17.61
C SER A 59 -9.20 4.03 16.75
N PRO A 60 -9.16 4.20 15.41
CA PRO A 60 -8.09 3.64 14.60
C PRO A 60 -6.73 4.24 14.95
N ALA A 61 -6.62 5.54 15.20
CA ALA A 61 -5.36 6.19 15.54
C ALA A 61 -4.74 5.59 16.83
N THR A 62 -5.55 5.36 17.86
CA THR A 62 -5.09 4.70 19.10
C THR A 62 -4.62 3.26 18.83
N THR A 63 -5.33 2.53 17.97
CA THR A 63 -4.95 1.16 17.61
C THR A 63 -3.62 1.16 16.83
N PHE A 64 -3.46 2.04 15.85
CA PHE A 64 -2.25 2.12 15.02
C PHE A 64 -1.00 2.46 15.83
N ALA A 65 -1.13 3.23 16.92
CA ALA A 65 -0.01 3.55 17.79
C ALA A 65 0.66 2.32 18.42
N HIS A 66 -0.07 1.21 18.57
CA HIS A 66 0.41 -0.04 19.14
C HIS A 66 0.93 -1.04 18.09
N LEU A 67 0.74 -0.79 16.80
CA LEU A 67 1.12 -1.73 15.74
C LEU A 67 2.55 -1.45 15.24
N ASP A 68 3.29 -2.52 14.96
CA ASP A 68 4.63 -2.42 14.37
C ASP A 68 4.59 -2.17 12.88
N ALA A 69 3.54 -2.61 12.21
CA ALA A 69 3.30 -2.38 10.79
C ALA A 69 1.82 -2.15 10.53
N LYS A 70 1.51 -1.28 9.58
CA LYS A 70 0.15 -1.07 9.07
C LYS A 70 0.15 -1.16 7.56
N VAL A 71 -0.84 -1.83 7.01
CA VAL A 71 -1.15 -1.89 5.59
C VAL A 71 -2.50 -1.21 5.39
N VAL A 72 -2.51 -0.10 4.69
CA VAL A 72 -3.71 0.71 4.44
C VAL A 72 -4.28 0.34 3.08
N LEU A 73 -5.56 -0.02 3.04
CA LEU A 73 -6.30 -0.24 1.81
C LEU A 73 -7.05 1.04 1.44
N SER A 74 -6.87 1.51 0.20
CA SER A 74 -7.44 2.75 -0.31
C SER A 74 -8.52 2.49 -1.35
N ARG A 75 -9.69 3.13 -1.18
CA ARG A 75 -10.75 3.09 -2.20
C ARG A 75 -10.37 3.88 -3.45
N GLU A 76 -9.58 4.92 -3.31
CA GLU A 76 -9.08 5.69 -4.44
C GLU A 76 -8.22 4.81 -5.35
N ILE A 77 -7.28 4.05 -4.78
CA ILE A 77 -6.45 3.10 -5.53
C ILE A 77 -7.28 1.99 -6.16
N ALA A 78 -8.27 1.46 -5.43
CA ALA A 78 -9.20 0.48 -5.98
C ALA A 78 -9.99 1.02 -7.18
N SER A 79 -10.39 2.30 -7.16
CA SER A 79 -11.11 2.93 -8.27
C SER A 79 -10.26 3.08 -9.54
N LEU A 80 -8.93 3.09 -9.40
CA LEU A 80 -7.98 3.07 -10.53
C LEU A 80 -7.75 1.66 -11.10
N GLY A 81 -8.40 0.64 -10.54
CA GLY A 81 -8.23 -0.75 -10.97
C GLY A 81 -6.94 -1.41 -10.48
N ILE A 82 -6.22 -0.79 -9.55
CA ILE A 82 -4.98 -1.33 -8.98
C ILE A 82 -5.32 -2.25 -7.81
N TYR A 83 -4.97 -3.51 -7.94
CA TYR A 83 -5.21 -4.55 -6.92
C TYR A 83 -3.94 -5.37 -6.68
N PRO A 84 -3.61 -5.68 -5.39
CA PRO A 84 -4.27 -5.26 -4.15
C PRO A 84 -4.22 -3.73 -3.96
N ALA A 85 -5.32 -3.14 -3.49
CA ALA A 85 -5.48 -1.68 -3.39
C ALA A 85 -4.77 -1.10 -2.15
N VAL A 86 -3.50 -1.40 -1.99
CA VAL A 86 -2.66 -0.95 -0.87
C VAL A 86 -2.11 0.45 -1.18
N ASP A 87 -2.28 1.38 -0.24
CA ASP A 87 -1.65 2.69 -0.33
C ASP A 87 -0.22 2.63 0.19
N PRO A 88 0.80 2.80 -0.65
CA PRO A 88 2.20 2.73 -0.24
C PRO A 88 2.67 3.94 0.56
N LEU A 89 1.96 5.08 0.49
CA LEU A 89 2.30 6.29 1.22
C LEU A 89 1.73 6.28 2.65
N ASP A 90 0.52 5.74 2.82
CA ASP A 90 -0.13 5.63 4.12
C ASP A 90 0.25 4.36 4.88
N SER A 91 0.80 3.36 4.18
CA SER A 91 1.32 2.13 4.79
C SER A 91 2.71 2.33 5.38
N SER A 92 3.00 1.67 6.48
CA SER A 92 4.30 1.81 7.15
C SER A 92 4.68 0.57 7.94
N SER A 93 5.98 0.39 8.17
CA SER A 93 6.53 -0.67 9.03
C SER A 93 7.73 -0.13 9.81
N ARG A 94 7.78 -0.42 11.11
CA ARG A 94 8.96 -0.13 11.95
C ARG A 94 10.17 -0.98 11.57
N GLN A 95 9.94 -2.10 10.87
CA GLN A 95 11.02 -2.97 10.40
C GLN A 95 11.72 -2.42 9.17
N LEU A 96 11.19 -1.37 8.52
CA LEU A 96 11.85 -0.71 7.41
C LEU A 96 12.98 0.19 7.94
N ASP A 97 14.04 -0.46 8.39
CA ASP A 97 15.27 0.13 8.91
C ASP A 97 16.47 -0.56 8.24
N PRO A 98 17.51 0.18 7.82
CA PRO A 98 18.67 -0.40 7.14
C PRO A 98 19.35 -1.53 7.90
N LEU A 99 19.33 -1.47 9.25
CA LEU A 99 19.92 -2.50 10.10
C LEU A 99 19.10 -3.80 10.13
N VAL A 100 17.81 -3.73 9.77
CA VAL A 100 16.90 -4.89 9.79
C VAL A 100 16.75 -5.48 8.39
N VAL A 101 16.39 -4.65 7.40
CA VAL A 101 16.07 -5.12 6.04
C VAL A 101 17.25 -5.03 5.08
N GLY A 102 18.34 -4.38 5.47
CA GLY A 102 19.49 -4.09 4.63
C GLY A 102 19.36 -2.78 3.86
N GLN A 103 20.50 -2.23 3.45
CA GLN A 103 20.59 -0.91 2.85
C GLN A 103 19.81 -0.82 1.53
N GLU A 104 19.98 -1.80 0.64
CA GLU A 104 19.36 -1.82 -0.68
C GLU A 104 17.83 -1.80 -0.59
N HIS A 105 17.25 -2.66 0.24
CA HIS A 105 15.79 -2.69 0.42
C HIS A 105 15.27 -1.36 0.97
N TYR A 106 15.96 -0.79 1.95
CA TYR A 106 15.59 0.49 2.54
C TYR A 106 15.63 1.64 1.51
N GLU A 107 16.69 1.72 0.73
CA GLU A 107 16.87 2.76 -0.30
C GLU A 107 15.81 2.64 -1.40
N VAL A 108 15.54 1.44 -1.89
CA VAL A 108 14.52 1.21 -2.92
C VAL A 108 13.13 1.57 -2.40
N ALA A 109 12.77 1.14 -1.19
CA ALA A 109 11.46 1.45 -0.61
C ALA A 109 11.26 2.96 -0.43
N ASN A 110 12.25 3.67 0.11
CA ASN A 110 12.19 5.13 0.25
C ASN A 110 12.20 5.84 -1.11
N GLY A 111 12.96 5.33 -2.08
CA GLY A 111 12.96 5.87 -3.45
C GLY A 111 11.57 5.79 -4.08
N VAL A 112 10.90 4.64 -3.97
CA VAL A 112 9.52 4.46 -4.44
C VAL A 112 8.57 5.44 -3.77
N GLN A 113 8.63 5.57 -2.44
CA GLN A 113 7.77 6.50 -1.71
C GLN A 113 8.03 7.95 -2.11
N THR A 114 9.28 8.34 -2.30
CA THR A 114 9.66 9.71 -2.73
C THR A 114 9.10 10.03 -4.10
N VAL A 115 9.22 9.11 -5.07
CA VAL A 115 8.70 9.28 -6.42
C VAL A 115 7.17 9.37 -6.42
N LEU A 116 6.49 8.52 -5.66
CA LEU A 116 5.03 8.55 -5.55
C LEU A 116 4.53 9.80 -4.82
N GLN A 117 5.22 10.25 -3.78
CA GLN A 117 4.89 11.49 -3.08
C GLN A 117 5.04 12.70 -4.00
N ARG A 118 6.13 12.78 -4.77
CA ARG A 118 6.32 13.84 -5.76
C ARG A 118 5.24 13.81 -6.84
N TYR A 119 4.87 12.64 -7.31
CA TYR A 119 3.76 12.49 -8.26
C TYR A 119 2.43 12.98 -7.69
N LYS A 120 2.13 12.68 -6.43
CA LYS A 120 0.92 13.17 -5.74
C LYS A 120 0.88 14.69 -5.71
N GLU A 121 2.00 15.36 -5.45
CA GLU A 121 2.12 16.83 -5.47
C GLU A 121 1.94 17.42 -6.88
N LEU A 122 2.45 16.73 -7.89
CA LEU A 122 2.36 17.20 -9.29
C LEU A 122 1.00 16.92 -9.93
N LYS A 123 0.20 15.99 -9.38
CA LYS A 123 -1.08 15.57 -9.95
C LYS A 123 -2.05 16.73 -10.17
N ASP A 124 -2.15 17.65 -9.20
CA ASP A 124 -3.01 18.81 -9.28
C ASP A 124 -2.50 19.82 -10.34
N ILE A 125 -1.19 19.97 -10.43
CA ILE A 125 -0.54 20.84 -11.43
C ILE A 125 -0.81 20.28 -12.85
N ILE A 126 -0.65 18.98 -13.03
CA ILE A 126 -0.92 18.28 -14.29
C ILE A 126 -2.38 18.43 -14.70
N ALA A 127 -3.31 18.34 -13.76
CA ALA A 127 -4.74 18.47 -14.02
C ALA A 127 -5.14 19.88 -14.51
N ILE A 128 -4.42 20.93 -14.07
CA ILE A 128 -4.71 22.32 -14.41
C ILE A 128 -3.94 22.79 -15.64
N LEU A 129 -2.64 22.52 -15.69
CA LEU A 129 -1.72 23.07 -16.68
C LEU A 129 -1.33 22.07 -17.79
N GLY A 130 -1.53 20.78 -17.56
CA GLY A 130 -1.09 19.71 -18.45
C GLY A 130 0.36 19.26 -18.19
N MET A 131 0.76 18.18 -18.87
CA MET A 131 2.10 17.61 -18.74
C MET A 131 3.20 18.46 -19.38
N ASP A 132 2.84 19.27 -20.40
CA ASP A 132 3.81 20.01 -21.21
C ASP A 132 4.51 21.12 -20.42
N GLU A 133 3.83 21.67 -19.42
CA GLU A 133 4.35 22.76 -18.57
C GLU A 133 5.31 22.26 -17.46
N LEU A 134 5.44 20.95 -17.30
CA LEU A 134 6.39 20.38 -16.33
C LEU A 134 7.82 20.46 -16.85
N SER A 135 8.78 20.57 -15.91
CA SER A 135 10.20 20.39 -16.21
C SER A 135 10.47 18.97 -16.73
N ASP A 136 11.54 18.78 -17.47
CA ASP A 136 11.91 17.46 -17.99
C ASP A 136 12.17 16.43 -16.85
N GLU A 137 12.70 16.90 -15.74
CA GLU A 137 12.90 16.09 -14.52
C GLU A 137 11.56 15.65 -13.90
N ASP A 138 10.59 16.57 -13.78
CA ASP A 138 9.26 16.24 -13.28
C ASP A 138 8.50 15.32 -14.24
N LYS A 139 8.64 15.49 -15.55
CA LYS A 139 8.07 14.58 -16.56
C LYS A 139 8.60 13.17 -16.42
N GLN A 140 9.91 13.02 -16.21
CA GLN A 140 10.53 11.72 -15.98
C GLN A 140 10.02 11.10 -14.66
N THR A 141 9.95 11.90 -13.60
CA THR A 141 9.43 11.46 -12.30
C THR A 141 7.97 10.98 -12.42
N VAL A 142 7.11 11.70 -13.12
CA VAL A 142 5.72 11.31 -13.36
C VAL A 142 5.63 10.01 -14.16
N ASN A 143 6.44 9.84 -15.21
CA ASN A 143 6.45 8.63 -16.01
C ASN A 143 6.89 7.41 -15.19
N ARG A 144 7.93 7.54 -14.36
CA ARG A 144 8.37 6.49 -13.44
C ARG A 144 7.32 6.20 -12.36
N ALA A 145 6.69 7.23 -11.80
CA ALA A 145 5.62 7.07 -10.82
C ALA A 145 4.43 6.29 -11.38
N ARG A 146 4.04 6.54 -12.62
CA ARG A 146 2.97 5.78 -13.28
C ARG A 146 3.34 4.31 -13.46
N ARG A 147 4.57 4.01 -13.90
CA ARG A 147 5.06 2.63 -13.99
C ARG A 147 5.08 1.95 -12.62
N ILE A 148 5.57 2.62 -11.59
CA ILE A 148 5.55 2.14 -10.20
C ILE A 148 4.11 1.85 -9.76
N SER A 149 3.17 2.75 -10.01
CA SER A 149 1.76 2.57 -9.64
C SER A 149 1.15 1.35 -10.33
N GLN A 150 1.46 1.13 -11.61
CA GLN A 150 1.03 -0.07 -12.33
C GLN A 150 1.72 -1.34 -11.82
N PHE A 151 3.02 -1.27 -11.52
CA PHE A 151 3.79 -2.41 -11.02
C PHE A 151 3.39 -2.84 -9.60
N LEU A 152 2.77 -1.95 -8.82
CA LEU A 152 2.16 -2.28 -7.53
C LEU A 152 0.90 -3.17 -7.69
N SER A 153 0.31 -3.22 -8.88
CA SER A 153 -0.77 -4.17 -9.17
C SER A 153 -0.19 -5.57 -9.39
N GLN A 154 -0.84 -6.57 -8.79
CA GLN A 154 -0.39 -7.95 -8.90
C GLN A 154 -1.56 -8.92 -8.93
N PRO A 155 -1.56 -9.95 -9.79
CA PRO A 155 -2.51 -11.05 -9.69
C PRO A 155 -2.24 -11.82 -8.39
N PHE A 156 -3.24 -11.96 -7.54
CA PHE A 156 -3.11 -12.71 -6.30
C PHE A 156 -4.21 -13.77 -6.16
N THR A 157 -3.88 -14.87 -5.50
CA THR A 157 -4.67 -16.10 -5.49
C THR A 157 -6.11 -15.90 -5.03
N VAL A 158 -6.35 -15.03 -4.04
CA VAL A 158 -7.71 -14.78 -3.53
C VAL A 158 -8.60 -14.09 -4.57
N ALA A 159 -8.02 -13.34 -5.51
CA ALA A 159 -8.76 -12.62 -6.54
C ALA A 159 -8.95 -13.43 -7.83
N GLU A 160 -8.40 -14.62 -7.97
CA GLU A 160 -8.47 -15.45 -9.20
C GLU A 160 -9.90 -15.65 -9.70
N VAL A 161 -10.83 -15.91 -8.78
CA VAL A 161 -12.26 -16.12 -9.12
C VAL A 161 -12.93 -14.87 -9.69
N PHE A 162 -12.39 -13.70 -9.46
CA PHE A 162 -12.93 -12.42 -9.94
C PHE A 162 -12.20 -11.90 -11.17
N THR A 163 -10.90 -12.16 -11.25
CA THR A 163 -10.03 -11.62 -12.32
C THR A 163 -9.81 -12.59 -13.46
N ASN A 164 -10.11 -13.87 -13.28
CA ASN A 164 -9.75 -14.97 -14.19
C ASN A 164 -8.23 -15.06 -14.49
N ALA A 165 -7.40 -14.44 -13.67
CA ALA A 165 -5.96 -14.48 -13.79
C ALA A 165 -5.37 -15.30 -12.64
N PRO A 166 -4.50 -16.28 -12.89
CA PRO A 166 -3.87 -17.06 -11.84
C PRO A 166 -2.98 -16.16 -10.96
N GLY A 167 -3.03 -16.38 -9.66
CA GLY A 167 -2.20 -15.65 -8.71
C GLY A 167 -0.72 -15.91 -8.94
N LYS A 168 0.10 -14.88 -8.76
CA LYS A 168 1.56 -14.95 -8.92
C LYS A 168 2.24 -14.65 -7.62
N TYR A 169 3.19 -15.49 -7.27
CA TYR A 169 4.08 -15.25 -6.15
C TYR A 169 5.40 -14.66 -6.67
N VAL A 170 5.76 -13.50 -6.15
CA VAL A 170 7.05 -12.84 -6.45
C VAL A 170 7.90 -12.83 -5.19
N SER A 171 9.14 -13.24 -5.30
CA SER A 171 10.05 -13.20 -4.15
C SER A 171 10.37 -11.75 -3.76
N LEU A 172 10.69 -11.53 -2.47
CA LEU A 172 11.10 -10.20 -2.01
C LEU A 172 12.31 -9.67 -2.79
N LYS A 173 13.24 -10.55 -3.12
CA LYS A 173 14.43 -10.20 -3.90
C LYS A 173 14.06 -9.68 -5.29
N ASP A 174 13.18 -10.38 -5.99
CA ASP A 174 12.74 -10.00 -7.34
C ASP A 174 11.89 -8.73 -7.31
N THR A 175 11.11 -8.55 -6.25
CA THR A 175 10.35 -7.31 -6.01
C THR A 175 11.31 -6.12 -5.86
N ILE A 176 12.33 -6.22 -5.01
CA ILE A 176 13.30 -5.14 -4.80
C ILE A 176 14.05 -4.85 -6.11
N ALA A 177 14.50 -5.88 -6.83
CA ALA A 177 15.20 -5.72 -8.11
C ALA A 177 14.31 -5.02 -9.15
N GLY A 178 13.02 -5.40 -9.27
CA GLY A 178 12.09 -4.79 -10.20
C GLY A 178 11.84 -3.30 -9.92
N PHE A 179 11.58 -2.94 -8.66
CA PHE A 179 11.40 -1.53 -8.29
C PHE A 179 12.70 -0.72 -8.45
N LYS A 180 13.85 -1.31 -8.14
CA LYS A 180 15.16 -0.68 -8.36
C LYS A 180 15.38 -0.35 -9.83
N GLY A 181 15.14 -1.31 -10.74
CA GLY A 181 15.26 -1.09 -12.18
C GLY A 181 14.37 0.05 -12.69
N ILE A 182 13.12 0.17 -12.15
CA ILE A 182 12.24 1.30 -12.50
C ILE A 182 12.83 2.64 -11.97
N LEU A 183 13.35 2.67 -10.76
CA LEU A 183 13.95 3.87 -10.16
C LEU A 183 15.21 4.30 -10.90
N ASP A 184 16.06 3.36 -11.28
CA ASP A 184 17.31 3.58 -12.00
C ASP A 184 17.07 3.95 -13.49
N GLY A 185 15.85 3.72 -13.99
CA GLY A 185 15.44 4.09 -15.34
C GLY A 185 15.73 3.02 -16.39
N GLU A 186 16.03 1.79 -15.99
CA GLU A 186 16.26 0.67 -16.92
C GLU A 186 15.06 0.40 -17.84
N TYR A 187 13.86 0.75 -17.37
CA TYR A 187 12.60 0.51 -18.06
C TYR A 187 11.92 1.78 -18.59
N ASP A 188 12.66 2.88 -18.72
CA ASP A 188 12.08 4.16 -19.17
C ASP A 188 11.53 4.11 -20.62
N ASP A 189 12.02 3.17 -21.44
CA ASP A 189 11.55 2.94 -22.81
C ASP A 189 10.29 2.06 -22.90
N LEU A 190 9.91 1.37 -21.81
CA LEU A 190 8.76 0.47 -21.82
C LEU A 190 7.45 1.25 -21.56
N PRO A 191 6.34 0.85 -22.22
CA PRO A 191 5.04 1.46 -21.97
C PRO A 191 4.54 1.15 -20.54
N GLU A 192 3.87 2.11 -19.90
CA GLU A 192 3.34 1.94 -18.53
C GLU A 192 2.39 0.75 -18.39
N GLN A 193 1.62 0.44 -19.45
CA GLN A 193 0.66 -0.68 -19.47
C GLN A 193 1.32 -2.05 -19.35
N ALA A 194 2.60 -2.16 -19.70
CA ALA A 194 3.35 -3.40 -19.56
C ALA A 194 3.51 -3.83 -18.10
N PHE A 195 3.49 -2.88 -17.17
CA PHE A 195 3.66 -3.12 -15.74
C PHE A 195 2.36 -3.47 -15.01
N TYR A 196 1.22 -3.41 -15.71
CA TYR A 196 -0.08 -3.69 -15.08
C TYR A 196 -0.33 -5.18 -14.94
N MET A 197 -0.67 -5.64 -13.72
CA MET A 197 -1.04 -7.03 -13.40
C MET A 197 0.02 -8.05 -13.84
N VAL A 198 1.26 -7.77 -13.55
CA VAL A 198 2.42 -8.65 -13.79
C VAL A 198 3.01 -9.16 -12.48
N GLY A 199 3.81 -10.21 -12.54
CA GLY A 199 4.56 -10.70 -11.38
C GLY A 199 5.86 -9.92 -11.20
N GLY A 200 6.89 -10.27 -11.94
CA GLY A 200 8.21 -9.62 -11.89
C GLY A 200 8.49 -8.74 -13.11
N ALA A 201 9.62 -8.03 -13.07
CA ALA A 201 10.05 -7.13 -14.14
C ALA A 201 10.25 -7.85 -15.50
N GLU A 202 10.77 -9.09 -15.49
CA GLU A 202 10.93 -9.91 -16.70
C GLU A 202 9.59 -10.16 -17.44
N GLU A 203 8.50 -10.21 -16.70
CA GLU A 203 7.18 -10.37 -17.30
C GLU A 203 6.69 -9.06 -17.91
N ALA A 204 7.02 -7.93 -17.30
CA ALA A 204 6.73 -6.62 -17.88
C ALA A 204 7.45 -6.42 -19.22
N GLU A 205 8.71 -6.87 -19.34
CA GLU A 205 9.46 -6.84 -20.60
C GLU A 205 8.79 -7.71 -21.68
N ARG A 206 8.38 -8.93 -21.34
CA ARG A 206 7.65 -9.81 -22.28
C ARG A 206 6.34 -9.19 -22.73
N LYS A 207 5.56 -8.66 -21.81
CA LYS A 207 4.30 -8.00 -22.12
C LYS A 207 4.49 -6.73 -22.95
N ALA A 208 5.58 -5.98 -22.74
CA ALA A 208 5.93 -4.86 -23.59
C ALA A 208 6.21 -5.27 -25.04
N ALA A 209 6.94 -6.38 -25.23
CA ALA A 209 7.22 -6.92 -26.56
C ALA A 209 5.93 -7.41 -27.26
N GLU A 210 5.00 -8.02 -26.53
CA GLU A 210 3.70 -8.42 -27.06
C GLU A 210 2.86 -7.21 -27.50
N LEU A 211 2.79 -6.15 -26.67
CA LEU A 211 2.07 -4.91 -27.01
C LEU A 211 2.66 -4.19 -28.22
N GLN A 212 3.97 -4.26 -28.41
CA GLN A 212 4.63 -3.69 -29.60
C GLN A 212 4.37 -4.51 -30.86
N ALA A 213 4.15 -5.81 -30.74
CA ALA A 213 3.85 -6.68 -31.86
C ALA A 213 2.39 -6.56 -32.35
N GLU A 214 1.49 -6.09 -31.48
CA GLU A 214 0.06 -5.91 -31.77
C GLU A 214 -0.26 -4.50 -32.30
N SER A 215 0.65 -3.55 -32.20
CA SER A 215 0.49 -2.15 -32.66
C SER A 215 1.07 -1.92 -34.04
#